data_d10668f4223925fdef108e3da0ce00cf
#
_entry.id   d10668f4223925fdef108e3da0ce00cf
#
_cell.length_a   1.000
_cell.length_b   1.000
_cell.length_c   1.000
_cell.angle_alpha   90.00
_cell.angle_beta   90.00
_cell.angle_gamma   90.00
#
_symmetry.space_group_name_H-M   'P 1'
#
loop_
_entity.id
_entity.type
_entity.pdbx_description
1 polymer ?
#
loop_
_entity_poly.entity_id
_entity_poly.type
_entity_poly.pdbx_seq_one_letter_code
_entity_poly.pdbx_strand_id
1 'polypeptide(L)'
;MAGLSLPYQVVAALALSLIGLLACTHVAMVFLHVAPSNTLTKEHGKTVDRWIYPEFEQNWKLFAPNPLQQNVAVHVRAEVVDAAGGRRTTRWMNLTHEDAKGIRGNLFPSHVHQNELRRGWDFYVNSHDSENRPNGLRGELSERYVRRIAMLRLSERDYGGTIERIQLRSATSSVAPPPWSTEKISTRPAYRVLPWWTVTSDDLPEHAAEERRDAARAEANQ
;
A
#
# COMPACT_ATOMS: atom_id res chain seq x y z
N MET A 1 -14.09 53.24 11.32
CA MET A 1 -12.95 54.17 11.35
C MET A 1 -13.33 55.64 11.63
N ALA A 2 -14.58 55.87 11.93
CA ALA A 2 -15.11 57.23 12.20
C ALA A 2 -14.84 57.66 13.67
N GLY A 3 -13.62 58.02 13.99
CA GLY A 3 -13.22 58.48 15.33
C GLY A 3 -11.71 58.73 15.47
N LEU A 4 -10.91 58.28 14.48
CA LEU A 4 -9.47 58.48 14.49
C LEU A 4 -9.10 59.79 13.75
N SER A 5 -8.09 60.54 14.24
CA SER A 5 -7.58 61.69 13.53
C SER A 5 -6.94 61.29 12.18
N LEU A 6 -6.87 62.18 11.21
CA LEU A 6 -6.38 61.91 9.84
C LEU A 6 -5.03 61.16 9.81
N PRO A 7 -4.00 61.52 10.60
CA PRO A 7 -2.72 60.78 10.56
C PRO A 7 -2.86 59.32 11.00
N TYR A 8 -3.70 59.02 11.97
CA TYR A 8 -3.95 57.63 12.38
C TYR A 8 -4.72 56.86 11.32
N GLN A 9 -5.64 57.46 10.59
CA GLN A 9 -6.36 56.85 9.45
C GLN A 9 -5.39 56.47 8.34
N VAL A 10 -4.43 57.37 8.01
CA VAL A 10 -3.38 57.12 7.01
C VAL A 10 -2.47 55.96 7.43
N VAL A 11 -1.99 55.98 8.68
CA VAL A 11 -1.15 54.88 9.20
C VAL A 11 -1.92 53.55 9.20
N ALA A 12 -3.18 53.54 9.61
CA ALA A 12 -4.00 52.34 9.60
C ALA A 12 -4.23 51.83 8.16
N ALA A 13 -4.47 52.70 7.20
CA ALA A 13 -4.65 52.35 5.79
C ALA A 13 -3.36 51.75 5.19
N LEU A 14 -2.19 52.36 5.49
CA LEU A 14 -0.91 51.81 5.05
C LEU A 14 -0.60 50.46 5.69
N ALA A 15 -0.85 50.28 6.98
CA ALA A 15 -0.67 49.03 7.67
C ALA A 15 -1.57 47.90 7.08
N LEU A 16 -2.87 48.19 6.85
CA LEU A 16 -3.79 47.25 6.24
C LEU A 16 -3.40 46.91 4.79
N SER A 17 -2.91 47.88 4.03
CA SER A 17 -2.42 47.65 2.67
C SER A 17 -1.20 46.75 2.66
N LEU A 18 -0.26 46.93 3.59
CA LEU A 18 0.93 46.10 3.73
C LEU A 18 0.57 44.67 4.14
N ILE A 19 -0.33 44.50 5.12
CA ILE A 19 -0.85 43.19 5.56
C ILE A 19 -1.55 42.49 4.39
N GLY A 20 -2.39 43.21 3.65
CA GLY A 20 -3.07 42.65 2.49
C GLY A 20 -2.09 42.17 1.42
N LEU A 21 -1.06 42.97 1.11
CA LEU A 21 -0.02 42.61 0.16
C LEU A 21 0.76 41.36 0.60
N LEU A 22 1.16 41.28 1.87
CA LEU A 22 1.87 40.12 2.42
C LEU A 22 0.98 38.86 2.39
N ALA A 23 -0.30 38.99 2.75
CA ALA A 23 -1.25 37.87 2.69
C ALA A 23 -1.45 37.37 1.26
N CYS A 24 -1.63 38.27 0.29
CA CYS A 24 -1.76 37.87 -1.13
C CYS A 24 -0.47 37.20 -1.65
N THR A 25 0.70 37.73 -1.28
CA THR A 25 1.98 37.12 -1.63
C THR A 25 2.11 35.71 -1.04
N HIS A 26 1.78 35.54 0.24
CA HIS A 26 1.83 34.26 0.90
C HIS A 26 0.91 33.22 0.22
N VAL A 27 -0.35 33.59 -0.03
CA VAL A 27 -1.31 32.72 -0.73
C VAL A 27 -0.79 32.35 -2.12
N ALA A 28 -0.21 33.30 -2.86
CA ALA A 28 0.39 33.03 -4.17
C ALA A 28 1.56 32.04 -4.09
N MET A 29 2.45 32.16 -3.09
CA MET A 29 3.57 31.24 -2.88
C MET A 29 3.07 29.83 -2.52
N VAL A 30 2.09 29.69 -1.62
CA VAL A 30 1.46 28.41 -1.29
C VAL A 30 0.81 27.78 -2.53
N PHE A 31 0.08 28.58 -3.33
CA PHE A 31 -0.51 28.10 -4.58
C PHE A 31 0.54 27.57 -5.55
N LEU A 32 1.63 28.33 -5.78
CA LEU A 32 2.72 27.90 -6.67
C LEU A 32 3.41 26.63 -6.16
N HIS A 33 3.49 26.42 -4.86
CA HIS A 33 4.09 25.22 -4.26
C HIS A 33 3.25 23.96 -4.50
N VAL A 34 1.92 24.06 -4.39
CA VAL A 34 1.02 22.90 -4.57
C VAL A 34 0.57 22.70 -6.01
N ALA A 35 0.65 23.71 -6.85
CA ALA A 35 0.24 23.64 -8.25
C ALA A 35 1.14 22.68 -9.05
N PRO A 36 0.61 22.07 -10.13
CA PRO A 36 1.46 21.34 -11.07
C PRO A 36 2.60 22.21 -11.60
N SER A 37 3.74 21.57 -11.90
CA SER A 37 4.93 22.25 -12.42
C SER A 37 4.57 23.13 -13.63
N ASN A 38 4.84 24.41 -13.53
CA ASN A 38 4.59 25.43 -14.55
C ASN A 38 5.84 26.27 -14.79
N THR A 39 5.79 27.21 -15.73
CA THR A 39 6.94 28.04 -16.10
C THR A 39 7.50 28.81 -14.90
N LEU A 40 6.63 29.40 -14.06
CA LEU A 40 7.06 30.18 -12.89
C LEU A 40 7.74 29.31 -11.85
N THR A 41 7.19 28.10 -11.56
CA THR A 41 7.81 27.19 -10.60
C THR A 41 9.12 26.57 -11.11
N LYS A 42 9.28 26.44 -12.44
CA LYS A 42 10.54 25.98 -13.02
C LYS A 42 11.64 27.07 -12.90
N GLU A 43 11.27 28.33 -13.06
CA GLU A 43 12.21 29.44 -13.03
C GLU A 43 12.51 29.90 -11.59
N HIS A 44 11.49 29.98 -10.73
CA HIS A 44 11.58 30.55 -9.39
C HIS A 44 11.39 29.52 -8.25
N GLY A 45 11.46 28.23 -8.53
CA GLY A 45 11.20 27.16 -7.55
C GLY A 45 11.98 27.31 -6.26
N LYS A 46 13.28 27.64 -6.33
CA LYS A 46 14.11 27.86 -5.14
C LYS A 46 13.59 29.00 -4.23
N THR A 47 12.97 30.01 -4.81
CA THR A 47 12.39 31.14 -4.05
C THR A 47 11.09 30.73 -3.39
N VAL A 48 10.25 29.96 -4.11
CA VAL A 48 9.01 29.37 -3.57
C VAL A 48 9.34 28.43 -2.42
N ASP A 49 10.29 27.51 -2.61
CA ASP A 49 10.70 26.55 -1.58
C ASP A 49 11.25 27.25 -0.33
N ARG A 50 12.10 28.28 -0.50
CA ARG A 50 12.64 29.06 0.62
C ARG A 50 11.55 29.79 1.42
N TRP A 51 10.45 30.18 0.79
CA TRP A 51 9.32 30.82 1.44
C TRP A 51 8.45 29.81 2.19
N ILE A 52 8.32 28.60 1.65
CA ILE A 52 7.41 27.58 2.15
C ILE A 52 8.05 26.71 3.23
N TYR A 53 9.30 26.27 3.03
CA TYR A 53 9.96 25.36 3.96
C TYR A 53 10.65 26.08 5.13
N PRO A 54 10.58 25.50 6.34
CA PRO A 54 9.79 24.32 6.73
C PRO A 54 8.39 24.63 7.23
N GLU A 55 8.05 25.90 7.50
CA GLU A 55 6.88 26.30 8.30
C GLU A 55 5.54 26.15 7.56
N PHE A 56 5.55 26.30 6.25
CA PHE A 56 4.32 26.35 5.43
C PHE A 56 4.20 25.21 4.45
N GLU A 57 4.95 24.12 4.63
CA GLU A 57 4.90 22.95 3.76
C GLU A 57 3.49 22.37 3.69
N GLN A 58 3.00 22.17 2.46
CA GLN A 58 1.70 21.58 2.18
C GLN A 58 1.88 20.16 1.63
N ASN A 59 1.54 19.15 2.42
CA ASN A 59 1.60 17.76 1.98
C ASN A 59 0.19 17.17 1.85
N TRP A 60 -0.45 17.45 0.74
CA TRP A 60 -1.80 16.96 0.44
C TRP A 60 -1.85 15.50 0.01
N LYS A 61 -0.70 14.87 -0.29
CA LYS A 61 -0.64 13.45 -0.68
C LYS A 61 -1.16 12.51 0.41
N LEU A 62 -1.12 12.95 1.66
CA LEU A 62 -1.65 12.20 2.79
C LEU A 62 -3.18 12.11 2.76
N PHE A 63 -3.86 13.20 2.36
CA PHE A 63 -5.31 13.34 2.38
C PHE A 63 -5.97 13.12 1.01
N ALA A 64 -5.23 13.40 -0.05
CA ALA A 64 -5.69 13.25 -1.44
C ALA A 64 -4.59 12.57 -2.27
N PRO A 65 -4.30 11.28 -2.01
CA PRO A 65 -3.35 10.55 -2.83
C PRO A 65 -3.85 10.45 -4.26
N ASN A 66 -2.93 10.37 -5.22
CA ASN A 66 -3.28 10.13 -6.61
C ASN A 66 -4.17 8.89 -6.72
N PRO A 67 -5.24 8.92 -7.51
CA PRO A 67 -6.10 7.76 -7.74
C PRO A 67 -5.27 6.56 -8.20
N LEU A 68 -5.58 5.39 -7.67
CA LEU A 68 -4.97 4.15 -8.13
C LEU A 68 -5.45 3.86 -9.55
N GLN A 69 -4.51 3.74 -10.47
CA GLN A 69 -4.79 3.45 -11.89
C GLN A 69 -4.67 1.96 -12.21
N GLN A 70 -4.36 1.13 -11.22
CA GLN A 70 -4.16 -0.30 -11.39
C GLN A 70 -4.95 -1.09 -10.35
N ASN A 71 -5.52 -2.19 -10.81
CA ASN A 71 -6.07 -3.23 -9.97
C ASN A 71 -4.99 -4.28 -9.72
N VAL A 72 -4.70 -4.57 -8.48
CA VAL A 72 -3.73 -5.59 -8.08
C VAL A 72 -4.47 -6.70 -7.34
N ALA A 73 -4.41 -7.92 -7.87
CA ALA A 73 -4.93 -9.11 -7.21
C ALA A 73 -3.79 -10.03 -6.80
N VAL A 74 -3.70 -10.35 -5.52
CA VAL A 74 -2.70 -11.26 -4.96
C VAL A 74 -3.30 -12.66 -4.86
N HIS A 75 -2.58 -13.65 -5.40
CA HIS A 75 -2.95 -15.05 -5.38
C HIS A 75 -1.90 -15.85 -4.64
N VAL A 76 -2.34 -16.93 -4.01
CA VAL A 76 -1.46 -17.92 -3.37
C VAL A 76 -1.80 -19.33 -3.84
N ARG A 77 -0.82 -20.21 -3.91
CA ARG A 77 -0.97 -21.66 -3.97
C ARG A 77 -0.01 -22.32 -3.01
N ALA A 78 -0.36 -23.53 -2.58
CA ALA A 78 0.40 -24.28 -1.60
C ALA A 78 0.83 -25.63 -2.17
N GLU A 79 1.98 -26.12 -1.73
CA GLU A 79 2.36 -27.51 -1.82
C GLU A 79 2.04 -28.19 -0.50
N VAL A 80 1.20 -29.19 -0.55
CA VAL A 80 0.68 -29.91 0.63
C VAL A 80 1.23 -31.33 0.60
N VAL A 81 1.67 -31.81 1.74
CA VAL A 81 2.11 -33.19 1.96
C VAL A 81 1.07 -33.89 2.83
N ASP A 82 0.50 -34.97 2.32
CA ASP A 82 -0.44 -35.81 3.06
C ASP A 82 0.26 -36.76 4.05
N ALA A 83 -0.53 -37.44 4.88
CA ALA A 83 -0.01 -38.37 5.87
C ALA A 83 0.73 -39.59 5.27
N ALA A 84 0.54 -39.89 3.99
CA ALA A 84 1.23 -40.95 3.26
C ALA A 84 2.51 -40.45 2.58
N GLY A 85 2.88 -39.17 2.75
CA GLY A 85 4.03 -38.55 2.09
C GLY A 85 3.77 -38.09 0.66
N GLY A 86 2.55 -38.21 0.17
CA GLY A 86 2.15 -37.75 -1.15
C GLY A 86 2.14 -36.23 -1.25
N ARG A 87 2.76 -35.68 -2.32
CA ARG A 87 2.86 -34.23 -2.55
C ARG A 87 1.88 -33.78 -3.61
N ARG A 88 1.14 -32.70 -3.33
CA ARG A 88 0.24 -32.10 -4.31
C ARG A 88 0.27 -30.59 -4.23
N THR A 89 0.14 -29.93 -5.37
CA THR A 89 0.02 -28.48 -5.46
C THR A 89 -1.45 -28.08 -5.58
N THR A 90 -1.88 -27.13 -4.77
CA THR A 90 -3.25 -26.60 -4.84
C THR A 90 -3.45 -25.72 -6.07
N ARG A 91 -4.71 -25.43 -6.40
CA ARG A 91 -5.03 -24.37 -7.36
C ARG A 91 -4.69 -22.98 -6.77
N TRP A 92 -4.52 -21.99 -7.65
CA TRP A 92 -4.38 -20.60 -7.23
C TRP A 92 -5.64 -20.10 -6.54
N MET A 93 -5.51 -19.63 -5.31
CA MET A 93 -6.54 -18.95 -4.54
C MET A 93 -6.31 -17.44 -4.64
N ASN A 94 -7.34 -16.67 -4.99
CA ASN A 94 -7.28 -15.23 -5.08
C ASN A 94 -7.61 -14.60 -3.72
N LEU A 95 -6.59 -14.24 -2.95
CA LEU A 95 -6.74 -13.65 -1.61
C LEU A 95 -7.49 -12.33 -1.65
N THR A 96 -7.17 -11.47 -2.61
CA THR A 96 -7.85 -10.18 -2.80
C THR A 96 -9.36 -10.35 -3.04
N HIS A 97 -9.74 -11.39 -3.79
CA HIS A 97 -11.15 -11.69 -4.03
C HIS A 97 -11.86 -12.22 -2.78
N GLU A 98 -11.18 -13.06 -1.99
CA GLU A 98 -11.74 -13.55 -0.71
C GLU A 98 -11.97 -12.40 0.27
N ASP A 99 -11.01 -11.48 0.41
CA ASP A 99 -11.17 -10.29 1.24
C ASP A 99 -12.34 -9.41 0.75
N ALA A 100 -12.47 -9.24 -0.58
CA ALA A 100 -13.57 -8.49 -1.16
C ALA A 100 -14.94 -9.13 -0.93
N LYS A 101 -15.02 -10.47 -0.91
CA LYS A 101 -16.26 -11.19 -0.54
C LYS A 101 -16.67 -10.94 0.90
N GLY A 102 -15.73 -10.92 1.84
CA GLY A 102 -16.00 -10.63 3.25
C GLY A 102 -16.54 -9.22 3.51
N ILE A 103 -16.27 -8.29 2.58
CA ILE A 103 -16.69 -6.88 2.66
C ILE A 103 -18.05 -6.70 1.96
N ARG A 104 -18.22 -7.27 0.77
CA ARG A 104 -19.37 -7.01 -0.10
C ARG A 104 -20.67 -7.48 0.54
N GLY A 105 -21.62 -6.56 0.70
CA GLY A 105 -22.94 -6.85 1.26
C GLY A 105 -22.94 -7.05 2.78
N ASN A 106 -21.83 -6.85 3.45
CA ASN A 106 -21.77 -6.89 4.91
C ASN A 106 -22.23 -5.55 5.49
N LEU A 107 -23.14 -5.58 6.45
CA LEU A 107 -23.66 -4.39 7.14
C LEU A 107 -22.57 -3.72 8.02
N PHE A 108 -21.62 -4.51 8.52
CA PHE A 108 -20.49 -4.02 9.34
C PHE A 108 -19.17 -4.54 8.74
N PRO A 109 -18.74 -4.02 7.56
CA PRO A 109 -17.58 -4.55 6.87
C PRO A 109 -16.29 -4.24 7.63
N SER A 110 -15.42 -5.25 7.76
CA SER A 110 -14.05 -5.06 8.21
C SER A 110 -13.10 -5.01 7.02
N HIS A 111 -12.32 -3.94 6.91
CA HIS A 111 -11.30 -3.79 5.88
C HIS A 111 -9.89 -4.20 6.37
N VAL A 112 -9.77 -4.78 7.56
CA VAL A 112 -8.47 -5.13 8.16
C VAL A 112 -7.68 -6.06 7.23
N HIS A 113 -8.29 -7.15 6.80
CA HIS A 113 -7.66 -8.15 5.93
C HIS A 113 -7.23 -7.57 4.58
N GLN A 114 -8.13 -6.82 3.93
CA GLN A 114 -7.83 -6.16 2.66
C GLN A 114 -6.66 -5.17 2.80
N ASN A 115 -6.65 -4.37 3.86
CA ASN A 115 -5.59 -3.40 4.10
C ASN A 115 -4.26 -4.06 4.46
N GLU A 116 -4.30 -5.14 5.26
CA GLU A 116 -3.13 -5.92 5.63
C GLU A 116 -2.46 -6.53 4.39
N LEU A 117 -3.23 -7.24 3.55
CA LEU A 117 -2.74 -7.84 2.32
C LEU A 117 -2.18 -6.79 1.35
N ARG A 118 -2.89 -5.67 1.15
CA ARG A 118 -2.44 -4.60 0.29
C ARG A 118 -1.13 -3.98 0.77
N ARG A 119 -1.04 -3.63 2.06
CA ARG A 119 0.17 -3.04 2.64
C ARG A 119 1.33 -4.01 2.64
N GLY A 120 1.08 -5.29 2.94
CA GLY A 120 2.08 -6.35 2.85
C GLY A 120 2.63 -6.49 1.44
N TRP A 121 1.74 -6.49 0.44
CA TRP A 121 2.12 -6.58 -0.96
C TRP A 121 2.91 -5.34 -1.42
N ASP A 122 2.46 -4.13 -1.08
CA ASP A 122 3.17 -2.89 -1.38
C ASP A 122 4.56 -2.86 -0.72
N PHE A 123 4.66 -3.35 0.51
CA PHE A 123 5.93 -3.46 1.22
C PHE A 123 6.89 -4.42 0.49
N TYR A 124 6.38 -5.58 0.04
CA TYR A 124 7.16 -6.53 -0.75
C TYR A 124 7.67 -5.91 -2.06
N VAL A 125 6.77 -5.34 -2.85
CA VAL A 125 7.11 -4.74 -4.17
C VAL A 125 8.15 -3.62 -4.02
N ASN A 126 8.02 -2.78 -2.99
CA ASN A 126 8.93 -1.65 -2.75
C ASN A 126 10.29 -2.06 -2.13
N SER A 127 10.45 -3.33 -1.75
CA SER A 127 11.68 -3.84 -1.13
C SER A 127 12.33 -4.99 -1.91
N HIS A 128 11.86 -5.27 -3.14
CA HIS A 128 12.40 -6.26 -4.05
C HIS A 128 12.58 -5.70 -5.45
N ASP A 129 13.59 -6.18 -6.14
CA ASP A 129 13.80 -5.83 -7.55
C ASP A 129 12.85 -6.59 -8.50
N SER A 130 13.00 -6.36 -9.81
CA SER A 130 12.19 -7.02 -10.85
C SER A 130 12.39 -8.54 -10.92
N GLU A 131 13.49 -9.04 -10.38
CA GLU A 131 13.85 -10.47 -10.33
C GLU A 131 13.46 -11.12 -8.99
N ASN A 132 12.70 -10.40 -8.17
CA ASN A 132 12.28 -10.81 -6.82
C ASN A 132 13.44 -11.01 -5.82
N ARG A 133 14.56 -10.34 -6.00
CA ARG A 133 15.65 -10.36 -5.05
C ARG A 133 15.41 -9.31 -3.96
N PRO A 134 15.58 -9.67 -2.67
CA PRO A 134 15.36 -8.74 -1.57
C PRO A 134 16.40 -7.63 -1.55
N ASN A 135 15.99 -6.42 -1.26
CA ASN A 135 16.87 -5.28 -1.03
C ASN A 135 17.21 -5.19 0.47
N GLY A 136 18.21 -5.95 0.88
CA GLY A 136 18.68 -6.03 2.27
C GLY A 136 17.62 -6.54 3.25
N LEU A 137 17.83 -6.27 4.52
CA LEU A 137 16.97 -6.72 5.62
C LEU A 137 15.49 -6.35 5.43
N ARG A 138 15.23 -5.20 4.81
CA ARG A 138 13.85 -4.75 4.55
C ARG A 138 13.12 -5.70 3.60
N GLY A 139 13.81 -6.23 2.59
CA GLY A 139 13.28 -7.23 1.68
C GLY A 139 12.93 -8.52 2.40
N GLU A 140 13.85 -9.04 3.22
CA GLU A 140 13.64 -10.26 4.00
C GLU A 140 12.44 -10.12 4.97
N LEU A 141 12.31 -8.98 5.64
CA LEU A 141 11.19 -8.69 6.53
C LEU A 141 9.85 -8.65 5.78
N SER A 142 9.82 -8.03 4.60
CA SER A 142 8.60 -7.94 3.79
C SER A 142 8.17 -9.30 3.26
N GLU A 143 9.11 -10.15 2.85
CA GLU A 143 8.84 -11.53 2.44
C GLU A 143 8.21 -12.32 3.59
N ARG A 144 8.81 -12.28 4.78
CA ARG A 144 8.27 -12.93 5.98
C ARG A 144 6.86 -12.43 6.31
N TYR A 145 6.64 -11.13 6.19
CA TYR A 145 5.34 -10.52 6.47
C TYR A 145 4.26 -11.02 5.51
N VAL A 146 4.52 -10.99 4.20
CA VAL A 146 3.58 -11.49 3.18
C VAL A 146 3.34 -12.99 3.32
N ARG A 147 4.38 -13.77 3.66
CA ARG A 147 4.27 -15.22 3.88
C ARG A 147 3.35 -15.52 5.07
N ARG A 148 3.48 -14.80 6.18
CA ARG A 148 2.57 -14.93 7.34
C ARG A 148 1.12 -14.59 7.00
N ILE A 149 0.89 -13.51 6.26
CA ILE A 149 -0.47 -13.15 5.79
C ILE A 149 -1.05 -14.29 4.96
N ALA A 150 -0.29 -14.83 4.01
CA ALA A 150 -0.74 -15.94 3.17
C ALA A 150 -1.04 -17.20 4.01
N MET A 151 -0.16 -17.54 4.96
CA MET A 151 -0.36 -18.69 5.84
C MET A 151 -1.57 -18.53 6.76
N LEU A 152 -1.82 -17.33 7.29
CA LEU A 152 -3.03 -17.05 8.08
C LEU A 152 -4.31 -17.39 7.28
N ARG A 153 -4.38 -17.00 6.00
CA ARG A 153 -5.52 -17.28 5.12
C ARG A 153 -5.61 -18.76 4.73
N LEU A 154 -4.47 -19.41 4.54
CA LEU A 154 -4.43 -20.82 4.18
C LEU A 154 -4.82 -21.71 5.37
N SER A 155 -4.43 -21.34 6.60
CA SER A 155 -4.75 -22.09 7.81
C SER A 155 -6.25 -22.11 8.18
N GLU A 156 -7.05 -21.22 7.60
CA GLU A 156 -8.52 -21.24 7.77
C GLU A 156 -9.19 -22.40 7.02
N ARG A 157 -8.45 -23.19 6.24
CA ARG A 157 -8.97 -24.27 5.39
C ARG A 157 -8.22 -25.56 5.64
N ASP A 158 -8.94 -26.65 5.66
CA ASP A 158 -8.33 -27.98 5.66
C ASP A 158 -7.91 -28.38 4.24
N TYR A 159 -6.64 -28.66 4.08
CA TYR A 159 -6.06 -29.16 2.85
C TYR A 159 -5.75 -30.67 2.90
N GLY A 160 -6.14 -31.38 3.96
CA GLY A 160 -5.89 -32.81 4.12
C GLY A 160 -4.41 -33.16 4.20
N GLY A 161 -3.60 -32.29 4.82
CA GLY A 161 -2.15 -32.49 4.98
C GLY A 161 -1.45 -31.21 5.39
N THR A 162 -0.13 -31.28 5.52
CA THR A 162 0.71 -30.16 5.96
C THR A 162 1.19 -29.33 4.78
N ILE A 163 1.07 -28.01 4.87
CA ILE A 163 1.62 -27.09 3.89
C ILE A 163 3.12 -26.97 4.14
N GLU A 164 3.94 -27.39 3.17
CA GLU A 164 5.40 -27.27 3.24
C GLU A 164 5.93 -26.01 2.54
N ARG A 165 5.33 -25.67 1.40
CA ARG A 165 5.78 -24.52 0.62
C ARG A 165 4.57 -23.76 0.07
N ILE A 166 4.74 -22.47 -0.07
CA ILE A 166 3.76 -21.61 -0.72
C ILE A 166 4.39 -20.83 -1.87
N GLN A 167 3.58 -20.47 -2.83
CA GLN A 167 3.97 -19.58 -3.90
C GLN A 167 2.92 -18.50 -4.08
N LEU A 168 3.35 -17.26 -4.19
CA LEU A 168 2.47 -16.13 -4.45
C LEU A 168 2.68 -15.62 -5.88
N ARG A 169 1.65 -14.96 -6.39
CA ARG A 169 1.73 -14.13 -7.58
C ARG A 169 0.80 -12.95 -7.47
N SER A 170 1.12 -11.85 -8.15
CA SER A 170 0.13 -10.80 -8.43
C SER A 170 -0.36 -10.86 -9.86
N ALA A 171 -1.60 -10.44 -10.05
CA ALA A 171 -2.16 -10.09 -11.34
C ALA A 171 -2.46 -8.58 -11.30
N THR A 172 -1.74 -7.81 -12.09
CA THR A 172 -1.89 -6.34 -12.17
C THR A 172 -2.52 -5.98 -13.49
N SER A 173 -3.64 -5.25 -13.46
CA SER A 173 -4.30 -4.74 -14.66
C SER A 173 -4.64 -3.27 -14.51
N SER A 174 -4.56 -2.51 -15.60
CA SER A 174 -5.00 -1.12 -15.58
C SER A 174 -6.51 -1.03 -15.36
N VAL A 175 -6.94 0.03 -14.70
CA VAL A 175 -8.37 0.37 -14.59
C VAL A 175 -8.83 0.79 -15.99
N ALA A 176 -10.00 0.30 -16.41
CA ALA A 176 -10.57 0.68 -17.69
C ALA A 176 -10.85 2.20 -17.72
N PRO A 177 -10.57 2.88 -18.82
CA PRO A 177 -10.92 4.29 -18.95
C PRO A 177 -12.45 4.46 -18.90
N PRO A 178 -12.95 5.60 -18.45
CA PRO A 178 -14.39 5.84 -18.41
C PRO A 178 -14.99 5.85 -19.82
N PRO A 179 -16.29 5.57 -19.98
CA PRO A 179 -16.95 5.42 -21.29
C PRO A 179 -16.84 6.63 -22.22
N TRP A 180 -16.62 7.80 -21.67
CA TRP A 180 -16.46 9.05 -22.43
C TRP A 180 -15.00 9.34 -22.83
N SER A 181 -14.03 8.56 -22.36
CA SER A 181 -12.61 8.73 -22.69
C SER A 181 -12.28 8.09 -24.05
N THR A 182 -11.41 8.73 -24.80
CA THR A 182 -10.85 8.22 -26.05
C THR A 182 -9.55 7.41 -25.83
N GLU A 183 -9.10 7.29 -24.58
CA GLU A 183 -7.89 6.53 -24.25
C GLU A 183 -8.05 5.04 -24.53
N LYS A 184 -7.01 4.44 -25.09
CA LYS A 184 -6.92 2.99 -25.33
C LYS A 184 -5.90 2.38 -24.39
N ILE A 185 -6.35 1.88 -23.25
CA ILE A 185 -5.52 1.25 -22.25
C ILE A 185 -5.78 -0.26 -22.25
N SER A 186 -4.70 -1.06 -22.24
CA SER A 186 -4.84 -2.51 -22.08
C SER A 186 -5.22 -2.86 -20.66
N THR A 187 -6.35 -3.54 -20.50
CA THR A 187 -6.81 -4.09 -19.20
C THR A 187 -6.39 -5.55 -18.99
N ARG A 188 -5.57 -6.10 -19.88
CA ARG A 188 -5.04 -7.47 -19.74
C ARG A 188 -4.15 -7.54 -18.49
N PRO A 189 -4.32 -8.56 -17.62
CA PRO A 189 -3.48 -8.70 -16.45
C PRO A 189 -2.04 -9.10 -16.82
N ALA A 190 -1.08 -8.41 -16.23
CA ALA A 190 0.31 -8.81 -16.17
C ALA A 190 0.54 -9.59 -14.86
N TYR A 191 1.28 -10.69 -14.95
CA TYR A 191 1.55 -11.54 -13.79
C TYR A 191 2.99 -11.38 -13.33
N ARG A 192 3.19 -11.16 -12.02
CA ARG A 192 4.47 -11.29 -11.33
C ARG A 192 4.38 -12.52 -10.44
N VAL A 193 5.13 -13.57 -10.77
CA VAL A 193 5.17 -14.83 -10.02
C VAL A 193 6.41 -14.84 -9.15
N LEU A 194 6.23 -15.13 -7.86
CA LEU A 194 7.32 -15.20 -6.89
C LEU A 194 7.92 -16.61 -6.84
N PRO A 195 9.13 -16.75 -6.29
CA PRO A 195 9.69 -18.07 -6.01
C PRO A 195 8.84 -18.85 -5.00
N TRP A 196 9.07 -20.16 -4.92
CA TRP A 196 8.50 -20.96 -3.86
C TRP A 196 9.18 -20.68 -2.53
N TRP A 197 8.40 -20.44 -1.51
CA TRP A 197 8.88 -20.20 -0.15
C TRP A 197 8.55 -21.37 0.75
N THR A 198 9.54 -21.85 1.49
CA THR A 198 9.36 -22.87 2.52
C THR A 198 8.64 -22.24 3.72
N VAL A 199 7.64 -22.92 4.22
CA VAL A 199 6.87 -22.51 5.41
C VAL A 199 7.60 -22.98 6.65
N THR A 200 7.87 -22.04 7.56
CA THR A 200 8.48 -22.31 8.87
C THR A 200 7.44 -22.25 9.98
N SER A 201 7.76 -22.73 11.17
CA SER A 201 6.89 -22.62 12.34
C SER A 201 6.52 -21.16 12.65
N ASP A 202 7.43 -20.23 12.36
CA ASP A 202 7.22 -18.80 12.60
C ASP A 202 6.20 -18.16 11.66
N ASP A 203 5.85 -18.81 10.56
CA ASP A 203 4.87 -18.34 9.58
C ASP A 203 3.44 -18.77 9.93
N LEU A 204 3.29 -19.70 10.89
CA LEU A 204 2.00 -20.24 11.30
C LEU A 204 1.34 -19.37 12.37
N PRO A 205 -0.01 -19.34 12.43
CA PRO A 205 -0.73 -18.84 13.60
C PRO A 205 -0.30 -19.62 14.86
N GLU A 206 -0.35 -19.00 16.03
CA GLU A 206 0.17 -19.58 17.29
C GLU A 206 -0.37 -20.99 17.57
N HIS A 207 -1.68 -21.19 17.44
CA HIS A 207 -2.32 -22.51 17.64
C HIS A 207 -1.78 -23.58 16.68
N ALA A 208 -1.64 -23.26 15.39
CA ALA A 208 -1.11 -24.20 14.39
C ALA A 208 0.40 -24.44 14.55
N ALA A 209 1.13 -23.47 15.08
CA ALA A 209 2.54 -23.61 15.41
C ALA A 209 2.77 -24.53 16.61
N GLU A 210 1.90 -24.46 17.62
CA GLU A 210 1.94 -25.34 18.79
C GLU A 210 1.63 -26.80 18.40
N GLU A 211 0.54 -27.04 17.67
CA GLU A 211 0.20 -28.36 17.16
C GLU A 211 1.36 -29.00 16.36
N ARG A 212 2.00 -28.22 15.50
CA ARG A 212 3.13 -28.71 14.71
C ARG A 212 4.37 -29.02 15.55
N ARG A 213 4.61 -28.25 16.61
CA ARG A 213 5.71 -28.51 17.56
C ARG A 213 5.45 -29.76 18.38
N ASP A 214 4.22 -29.98 18.81
CA ASP A 214 3.85 -31.15 19.60
C ASP A 214 3.89 -32.44 18.75
N ALA A 215 3.43 -32.38 17.49
CA ALA A 215 3.57 -33.48 16.55
C ALA A 215 5.05 -33.85 16.31
N ALA A 216 5.91 -32.86 16.05
CA ALA A 216 7.34 -33.09 15.86
C ALA A 216 8.03 -33.67 17.10
N ARG A 217 7.60 -33.27 18.31
CA ARG A 217 8.11 -33.86 19.58
C ARG A 217 7.65 -35.30 19.76
N ALA A 218 6.42 -35.63 19.37
CA ALA A 218 5.89 -36.98 19.43
C ALA A 218 6.65 -37.92 18.48
N GLU A 219 6.99 -37.47 17.28
CA GLU A 219 7.80 -38.22 16.31
C GLU A 219 9.27 -38.42 16.78
N ALA A 220 9.86 -37.41 17.41
CA ALA A 220 11.24 -37.48 17.91
C ALA A 220 11.41 -38.40 19.15
N ASN A 221 10.29 -38.77 19.81
CA ASN A 221 10.30 -39.67 21.00
C ASN A 221 9.90 -41.12 20.67
N GLN A 222 9.71 -41.45 19.39
CA GLN A 222 9.50 -42.80 18.87
C GLN A 222 10.81 -43.38 18.29
#